data_85f2afdfba4402f040b5a37c0c6f3490
#
_entry.id   85f2afdfba4402f040b5a37c0c6f3490
#
_cell.length_a   1.000
_cell.length_b   1.000
_cell.length_c   1.000
_cell.angle_alpha   90.00
_cell.angle_beta   90.00
_cell.angle_gamma   90.00
#
_symmetry.space_group_name_H-M   'P 1'
#
loop_
_entity.id
_entity.type
_entity.pdbx_description
1 polymer ?
#
loop_
_entity_poly.entity_id
_entity_poly.type
_entity_poly.pdbx_seq_one_letter_code
_entity_poly.pdbx_strand_id
1 'polypeptide(L)'
;YLGNPSAHSLGSQTHGTALVKSLRTRNRFSASSVDQIPHQFVSWQLYGHQLMLPIPDIDRTSFFLVVGANPMASNGSLMTAPDFPNRLRALKARGGQMVVVDPRRTETAKLATAHHFVRPGSDAHLLLAMLHVLFDDGLTTPPAYADNAARVAELVADFTPERAEPLTGIAADVIRQLARDFAAADS
;
A
#
# COMPACT_ATOMS: atom_id res chain seq x y z
N TYR A 1 13.78 -5.52 22.32
CA TYR A 1 14.13 -4.85 21.05
C TYR A 1 12.95 -4.92 20.11
N LEU A 2 12.40 -3.78 19.73
CA LEU A 2 11.25 -3.68 18.83
C LEU A 2 11.68 -3.01 17.51
N GLY A 3 11.30 -3.64 16.38
CA GLY A 3 11.78 -3.36 15.04
C GLY A 3 11.84 -1.89 14.61
N ASN A 4 10.72 -1.32 14.20
CA ASN A 4 10.68 -0.02 13.54
C ASN A 4 11.24 1.15 14.38
N PRO A 5 10.86 1.34 15.66
CA PRO A 5 11.46 2.39 16.49
C PRO A 5 12.97 2.24 16.67
N SER A 6 13.45 1.01 16.69
CA SER A 6 14.88 0.73 16.83
C SER A 6 15.68 1.02 15.56
N ALA A 7 15.07 0.95 14.39
CA ALA A 7 15.69 1.29 13.12
C ALA A 7 16.00 2.81 13.00
N HIS A 8 15.30 3.65 13.77
CA HIS A 8 15.54 5.09 13.82
C HIS A 8 16.49 5.51 14.96
N SER A 9 17.06 4.56 15.68
CA SER A 9 18.00 4.81 16.77
C SER A 9 19.43 4.45 16.35
N LEU A 10 20.30 5.45 16.30
CA LEU A 10 21.71 5.25 15.97
C LEU A 10 22.38 4.21 16.91
N GLY A 11 22.10 4.29 18.21
CA GLY A 11 22.60 3.32 19.19
C GLY A 11 22.15 1.88 18.91
N SER A 12 20.89 1.70 18.48
CA SER A 12 20.37 0.38 18.10
C SER A 12 21.03 -0.16 16.83
N GLN A 13 21.26 0.69 15.84
CA GLN A 13 21.91 0.31 14.59
C GLN A 13 23.38 -0.06 14.80
N THR A 14 24.12 0.70 15.61
CA THR A 14 25.54 0.50 15.83
C THR A 14 25.84 -0.62 16.82
N HIS A 15 25.09 -0.75 17.91
CA HIS A 15 25.37 -1.67 19.01
C HIS A 15 24.38 -2.85 19.10
N GLY A 16 23.17 -2.72 18.56
CA GLY A 16 22.12 -3.73 18.69
C GLY A 16 22.52 -5.10 18.13
N THR A 17 23.16 -5.11 16.96
CA THR A 17 23.63 -6.35 16.33
C THR A 17 24.73 -7.02 17.15
N ALA A 18 25.67 -6.25 17.70
CA ALA A 18 26.73 -6.77 18.55
C ALA A 18 26.16 -7.34 19.84
N LEU A 19 25.23 -6.66 20.50
CA LEU A 19 24.53 -7.13 21.69
C LEU A 19 23.80 -8.46 21.42
N VAL A 20 22.98 -8.52 20.35
CA VAL A 20 22.24 -9.75 20.00
C VAL A 20 23.18 -10.91 19.70
N LYS A 21 24.32 -10.66 19.06
CA LYS A 21 25.35 -11.69 18.83
C LYS A 21 26.01 -12.16 20.14
N SER A 22 26.29 -11.24 21.09
CA SER A 22 26.91 -11.57 22.37
C SER A 22 26.04 -12.48 23.25
N LEU A 23 24.71 -12.38 23.11
CA LEU A 23 23.77 -13.23 23.86
C LEU A 23 23.82 -14.71 23.46
N ARG A 24 24.44 -15.06 22.34
CA ARG A 24 24.61 -16.44 21.82
C ARG A 24 23.33 -17.27 21.83
N THR A 25 22.18 -16.63 21.69
CA THR A 25 20.87 -17.28 21.67
C THR A 25 20.38 -17.55 20.23
N ARG A 26 19.68 -18.67 20.04
CA ARG A 26 18.94 -18.99 18.82
C ARG A 26 17.52 -18.41 18.85
N ASN A 27 17.04 -18.01 20.02
CA ASN A 27 15.69 -17.45 20.20
C ASN A 27 15.66 -15.99 19.73
N ARG A 28 15.54 -15.82 18.41
CA ARG A 28 15.43 -14.51 17.74
C ARG A 28 14.12 -14.49 16.98
N PHE A 29 13.30 -13.52 17.31
CA PHE A 29 11.97 -13.37 16.72
C PHE A 29 11.87 -11.98 16.10
N SER A 30 11.18 -11.89 14.96
CA SER A 30 10.95 -10.63 14.25
C SER A 30 9.59 -10.66 13.58
N ALA A 31 8.93 -9.53 13.52
CA ALA A 31 7.73 -9.35 12.72
C ALA A 31 8.03 -9.30 11.21
N SER A 32 9.29 -9.20 10.81
CA SER A 32 9.72 -8.98 9.42
C SER A 32 9.13 -9.98 8.44
N SER A 33 8.91 -11.25 8.85
CA SER A 33 8.37 -12.29 7.96
C SER A 33 6.96 -12.00 7.44
N VAL A 34 6.14 -11.26 8.18
CA VAL A 34 4.76 -10.91 7.81
C VAL A 34 4.56 -9.42 7.59
N ASP A 35 5.51 -8.59 8.02
CA ASP A 35 5.48 -7.13 7.93
C ASP A 35 6.29 -6.62 6.73
N GLN A 36 7.58 -6.84 6.71
CA GLN A 36 8.50 -6.23 5.73
C GLN A 36 8.87 -7.15 4.57
N ILE A 37 9.04 -8.44 4.81
CA ILE A 37 9.50 -9.39 3.78
C ILE A 37 8.57 -9.43 2.56
N PRO A 38 7.25 -9.37 2.67
CA PRO A 38 6.38 -9.29 1.49
C PRO A 38 6.72 -8.10 0.58
N HIS A 39 6.93 -6.92 1.14
CA HIS A 39 7.35 -5.73 0.37
C HIS A 39 8.74 -5.90 -0.23
N GLN A 40 9.69 -6.44 0.55
CA GLN A 40 11.05 -6.71 0.08
C GLN A 40 11.07 -7.74 -1.04
N PHE A 41 10.25 -8.78 -0.95
CA PHE A 41 10.12 -9.80 -1.99
C PHE A 41 9.56 -9.22 -3.28
N VAL A 42 8.48 -8.43 -3.21
CA VAL A 42 7.89 -7.76 -4.37
C VAL A 42 8.89 -6.77 -4.97
N SER A 43 9.58 -5.98 -4.16
CA SER A 43 10.61 -5.05 -4.63
C SER A 43 11.74 -5.76 -5.36
N TRP A 44 12.17 -6.93 -4.84
CA TRP A 44 13.17 -7.75 -5.52
C TRP A 44 12.68 -8.24 -6.88
N GLN A 45 11.44 -8.69 -6.98
CA GLN A 45 10.85 -9.14 -8.23
C GLN A 45 10.71 -8.01 -9.27
N LEU A 46 10.28 -6.83 -8.85
CA LEU A 46 10.01 -5.70 -9.73
C LEU A 46 11.27 -4.92 -10.10
N TYR A 47 12.21 -4.77 -9.16
CA TYR A 47 13.34 -3.83 -9.29
C TYR A 47 14.70 -4.52 -9.16
N GLY A 48 14.75 -5.84 -8.95
CA GLY A 48 15.98 -6.60 -8.81
C GLY A 48 16.70 -6.45 -7.48
N HIS A 49 16.14 -5.68 -6.52
CA HIS A 49 16.75 -5.51 -5.21
C HIS A 49 15.69 -5.31 -4.11
N GLN A 50 15.83 -6.05 -3.01
CA GLN A 50 14.86 -6.10 -1.90
C GLN A 50 14.64 -4.78 -1.16
N LEU A 51 15.58 -3.84 -1.24
CA LEU A 51 15.48 -2.54 -0.54
C LEU A 51 15.14 -1.37 -1.49
N MET A 52 14.84 -1.64 -2.74
CA MET A 52 14.32 -0.63 -3.66
C MET A 52 12.82 -0.44 -3.46
N LEU A 53 12.45 0.04 -2.28
CA LEU A 53 11.05 0.28 -1.92
C LEU A 53 10.58 1.59 -2.54
N PRO A 54 9.51 1.58 -3.34
CA PRO A 54 8.96 2.80 -3.91
C PRO A 54 8.34 3.66 -2.81
N ILE A 55 8.65 4.95 -2.80
CA ILE A 55 8.00 5.93 -1.91
C ILE A 55 6.89 6.60 -2.71
N PRO A 56 5.62 6.51 -2.28
CA PRO A 56 4.51 7.13 -2.97
C PRO A 56 4.67 8.65 -3.08
N ASP A 57 4.47 9.20 -4.28
CA ASP A 57 4.63 10.62 -4.55
C ASP A 57 3.38 11.43 -4.15
N ILE A 58 3.17 11.56 -2.86
CA ILE A 58 2.07 12.35 -2.32
C ILE A 58 2.14 13.84 -2.70
N ASP A 59 3.32 14.34 -3.07
CA ASP A 59 3.49 15.76 -3.34
C ASP A 59 2.94 16.18 -4.71
N ARG A 60 2.80 15.24 -5.65
CA ARG A 60 2.36 15.52 -7.02
C ARG A 60 1.04 14.86 -7.40
N THR A 61 0.70 13.70 -6.82
CA THR A 61 -0.55 13.01 -7.15
C THR A 61 -1.79 13.81 -6.81
N SER A 62 -2.85 13.62 -7.58
CA SER A 62 -4.20 14.13 -7.29
C SER A 62 -5.08 13.10 -6.56
N PHE A 63 -4.70 11.81 -6.59
CA PHE A 63 -5.43 10.74 -5.91
C PHE A 63 -4.46 9.82 -5.15
N PHE A 64 -4.61 9.75 -3.83
CA PHE A 64 -3.74 8.99 -2.96
C PHE A 64 -4.52 7.85 -2.28
N LEU A 65 -4.34 6.63 -2.77
CA LEU A 65 -4.97 5.44 -2.23
C LEU A 65 -4.07 4.82 -1.15
N VAL A 66 -4.60 4.66 0.06
CA VAL A 66 -3.92 4.08 1.22
C VAL A 66 -4.63 2.79 1.62
N VAL A 67 -3.96 1.65 1.48
CA VAL A 67 -4.50 0.34 1.83
C VAL A 67 -3.75 -0.21 3.04
N GLY A 68 -4.46 -0.39 4.15
CA GLY A 68 -3.93 -1.00 5.38
C GLY A 68 -2.78 -0.25 6.06
N ALA A 69 -2.58 1.04 5.76
CA ALA A 69 -1.48 1.82 6.31
C ALA A 69 -1.98 3.03 7.12
N ASN A 70 -1.17 3.45 8.11
CA ASN A 70 -1.48 4.59 8.96
C ASN A 70 -0.34 5.63 8.97
N PRO A 71 -0.07 6.30 7.83
CA PRO A 71 1.05 7.23 7.73
C PRO A 71 0.97 8.44 8.66
N MET A 72 -0.20 8.82 9.15
CA MET A 72 -0.32 9.84 10.21
C MET A 72 0.38 9.44 11.52
N ALA A 73 0.52 8.13 11.79
CA ALA A 73 1.24 7.62 12.95
C ALA A 73 2.68 7.21 12.63
N SER A 74 2.94 6.69 11.42
CA SER A 74 4.21 6.04 11.08
C SER A 74 5.04 6.76 10.01
N ASN A 75 4.55 7.88 9.46
CA ASN A 75 5.10 8.52 8.25
C ASN A 75 5.21 7.56 7.03
N GLY A 76 4.54 6.39 7.06
CA GLY A 76 4.59 5.40 5.98
C GLY A 76 5.56 4.24 6.20
N SER A 77 6.20 4.14 7.36
CA SER A 77 7.12 3.05 7.72
C SER A 77 8.25 2.85 6.70
N LEU A 78 8.31 1.72 5.99
CA LEU A 78 9.30 1.46 4.95
C LEU A 78 9.21 2.43 3.76
N MET A 79 8.01 2.86 3.40
CA MET A 79 7.75 3.82 2.33
C MET A 79 7.63 5.24 2.92
N THR A 80 8.59 5.61 3.77
CA THR A 80 8.53 6.83 4.59
C THR A 80 8.42 8.10 3.74
N ALA A 81 7.34 8.85 3.95
CA ALA A 81 7.22 10.25 3.52
C ALA A 81 7.31 11.15 4.76
N PRO A 82 8.47 11.76 5.04
CA PRO A 82 8.63 12.64 6.21
C PRO A 82 7.63 13.77 6.20
N ASP A 83 7.18 14.18 7.40
CA ASP A 83 6.19 15.25 7.56
C ASP A 83 4.88 14.98 6.81
N PHE A 84 4.40 13.75 6.89
CA PHE A 84 3.16 13.32 6.23
C PHE A 84 1.95 14.24 6.49
N PRO A 85 1.74 14.78 7.71
CA PRO A 85 0.62 15.69 7.97
C PRO A 85 0.62 16.95 7.10
N ASN A 86 1.79 17.56 6.87
CA ASN A 86 1.89 18.73 6.01
C ASN A 86 1.72 18.39 4.53
N ARG A 87 2.26 17.25 4.09
CA ARG A 87 2.07 16.74 2.73
C ARG A 87 0.61 16.43 2.43
N LEU A 88 -0.12 15.84 3.38
CA LEU A 88 -1.56 15.60 3.25
C LEU A 88 -2.34 16.92 3.17
N ARG A 89 -1.98 17.92 3.96
CA ARG A 89 -2.59 19.25 3.85
C ARG A 89 -2.35 19.89 2.48
N ALA A 90 -1.14 19.77 1.95
CA ALA A 90 -0.79 20.26 0.63
C ALA A 90 -1.54 19.50 -0.49
N LEU A 91 -1.68 18.18 -0.39
CA LEU A 91 -2.52 17.38 -1.29
C LEU A 91 -3.95 17.92 -1.35
N LYS A 92 -4.58 18.12 -0.20
CA LYS A 92 -5.94 18.66 -0.10
C LYS A 92 -6.06 20.10 -0.59
N ALA A 93 -5.08 20.94 -0.30
CA ALA A 93 -5.08 22.35 -0.73
C ALA A 93 -5.05 22.49 -2.25
N ARG A 94 -4.46 21.55 -2.99
CA ARG A 94 -4.47 21.53 -4.46
C ARG A 94 -5.66 20.75 -5.06
N GLY A 95 -6.66 20.38 -4.22
CA GLY A 95 -7.86 19.66 -4.68
C GLY A 95 -7.69 18.15 -4.75
N GLY A 96 -6.55 17.61 -4.33
CA GLY A 96 -6.32 16.16 -4.33
C GLY A 96 -7.10 15.42 -3.25
N GLN A 97 -7.31 14.14 -3.47
CA GLN A 97 -8.08 13.26 -2.60
C GLN A 97 -7.20 12.18 -1.98
N MET A 98 -7.49 11.83 -0.73
CA MET A 98 -6.93 10.66 -0.08
C MET A 98 -8.06 9.71 0.28
N VAL A 99 -8.02 8.49 -0.26
CA VAL A 99 -8.95 7.42 0.07
C VAL A 99 -8.21 6.37 0.90
N VAL A 100 -8.81 5.98 2.02
CA VAL A 100 -8.26 4.97 2.92
C VAL A 100 -9.13 3.73 2.90
N VAL A 101 -8.51 2.59 2.69
CA VAL A 101 -9.11 1.26 2.83
C VAL A 101 -8.43 0.60 4.03
N ASP A 102 -9.16 0.44 5.12
CA ASP A 102 -8.61 -0.10 6.38
C ASP A 102 -9.74 -0.71 7.22
N PRO A 103 -9.54 -1.87 7.85
CA PRO A 103 -10.56 -2.46 8.74
C PRO A 103 -10.80 -1.61 10.00
N ARG A 104 -9.96 -0.63 10.26
CA ARG A 104 -10.04 0.26 11.44
C ARG A 104 -10.06 1.73 10.99
N ARG A 105 -10.85 2.54 11.67
CA ARG A 105 -10.83 4.00 11.47
C ARG A 105 -9.62 4.61 12.18
N THR A 106 -8.47 4.55 11.50
CA THR A 106 -7.18 5.07 11.98
C THR A 106 -7.13 6.60 11.99
N GLU A 107 -6.04 7.17 12.52
CA GLU A 107 -5.76 8.60 12.47
C GLU A 107 -5.72 9.12 11.03
N THR A 108 -5.16 8.31 10.12
CA THR A 108 -5.15 8.60 8.68
C THR A 108 -6.56 8.55 8.09
N ALA A 109 -7.33 7.52 8.43
CA ALA A 109 -8.71 7.37 7.96
C ALA A 109 -9.64 8.51 8.41
N LYS A 110 -9.41 9.08 9.61
CA LYS A 110 -10.17 10.26 10.10
C LYS A 110 -9.93 11.51 9.25
N LEU A 111 -8.79 11.60 8.60
CA LEU A 111 -8.40 12.72 7.74
C LEU A 111 -8.59 12.42 6.26
N ALA A 112 -9.02 11.23 5.88
CA ALA A 112 -9.26 10.85 4.51
C ALA A 112 -10.47 11.61 3.91
N THR A 113 -10.48 11.73 2.59
CA THR A 113 -11.65 12.18 1.83
C THR A 113 -12.77 11.13 1.90
N ALA A 114 -12.38 9.85 1.81
CA ALA A 114 -13.26 8.72 2.00
C ALA A 114 -12.52 7.59 2.76
N HIS A 115 -13.28 6.80 3.54
CA HIS A 115 -12.77 5.63 4.24
C HIS A 115 -13.71 4.45 4.00
N HIS A 116 -13.16 3.36 3.49
CA HIS A 116 -13.88 2.12 3.28
C HIS A 116 -13.35 1.05 4.23
N PHE A 117 -14.27 0.46 5.00
CA PHE A 117 -13.95 -0.68 5.84
C PHE A 117 -13.80 -1.92 4.97
N VAL A 118 -12.68 -2.59 5.10
CA VAL A 118 -12.39 -3.84 4.38
C VAL A 118 -12.29 -4.99 5.37
N ARG A 119 -12.74 -6.18 4.99
CA ARG A 119 -12.50 -7.36 5.81
C ARG A 119 -11.01 -7.69 5.84
N PRO A 120 -10.41 -7.91 7.02
CA PRO A 120 -9.01 -8.29 7.11
C PRO A 120 -8.67 -9.50 6.24
N GLY A 121 -7.58 -9.40 5.48
CA GLY A 121 -7.11 -10.47 4.60
C GLY A 121 -7.81 -10.54 3.23
N SER A 122 -8.64 -9.56 2.88
CA SER A 122 -9.32 -9.53 1.58
C SER A 122 -8.82 -8.43 0.64
N ASP A 123 -7.74 -7.75 0.99
CA ASP A 123 -7.14 -6.66 0.18
C ASP A 123 -6.82 -7.11 -1.25
N ALA A 124 -6.32 -8.33 -1.42
CA ALA A 124 -6.02 -8.89 -2.73
C ALA A 124 -7.27 -8.98 -3.62
N HIS A 125 -8.43 -9.35 -3.06
CA HIS A 125 -9.69 -9.39 -3.81
C HIS A 125 -10.15 -8.01 -4.24
N LEU A 126 -9.99 -7.00 -3.39
CA LEU A 126 -10.25 -5.61 -3.75
C LEU A 126 -9.37 -5.15 -4.90
N LEU A 127 -8.05 -5.33 -4.79
CA LEU A 127 -7.09 -4.88 -5.78
C LEU A 127 -7.25 -5.60 -7.12
N LEU A 128 -7.53 -6.92 -7.11
CA LEU A 128 -7.82 -7.69 -8.31
C LEU A 128 -9.12 -7.24 -8.97
N ALA A 129 -10.16 -6.92 -8.19
CA ALA A 129 -11.40 -6.40 -8.73
C ALA A 129 -11.25 -4.98 -9.31
N MET A 130 -10.46 -4.10 -8.67
CA MET A 130 -10.11 -2.82 -9.26
C MET A 130 -9.35 -3.00 -10.57
N LEU A 131 -8.39 -3.92 -10.61
CA LEU A 131 -7.63 -4.22 -11.83
C LEU A 131 -8.52 -4.79 -12.93
N HIS A 132 -9.49 -5.66 -12.60
CA HIS A 132 -10.52 -6.12 -13.54
C HIS A 132 -11.25 -4.93 -14.17
N VAL A 133 -11.73 -3.98 -13.37
CA VAL A 133 -12.43 -2.78 -13.87
C VAL A 133 -11.54 -1.94 -14.78
N LEU A 134 -10.25 -1.78 -14.45
CA LEU A 134 -9.31 -1.03 -15.29
C LEU A 134 -9.16 -1.63 -16.69
N PHE A 135 -9.17 -2.95 -16.80
CA PHE A 135 -9.11 -3.63 -18.10
C PHE A 135 -10.46 -3.65 -18.82
N ASP A 136 -11.55 -3.96 -18.12
CA ASP A 136 -12.90 -4.11 -18.68
C ASP A 136 -13.44 -2.77 -19.20
N ASP A 137 -13.24 -1.68 -18.46
CA ASP A 137 -13.60 -0.33 -18.87
C ASP A 137 -12.58 0.31 -19.86
N GLY A 138 -11.49 -0.38 -20.21
CA GLY A 138 -10.45 0.14 -21.11
C GLY A 138 -9.69 1.34 -20.55
N LEU A 139 -9.56 1.44 -19.22
CA LEU A 139 -8.94 2.56 -18.52
C LEU A 139 -7.43 2.41 -18.34
N THR A 140 -6.85 1.31 -18.80
CA THR A 140 -5.41 1.06 -18.69
C THR A 140 -4.73 1.14 -20.05
N THR A 141 -3.57 1.81 -20.08
CA THR A 141 -2.64 1.77 -21.20
C THR A 141 -1.35 1.14 -20.69
N PRO A 142 -1.17 -0.18 -20.85
CA PRO A 142 0.04 -0.84 -20.38
C PRO A 142 1.28 -0.22 -21.02
N PRO A 143 2.33 0.10 -20.23
CA PRO A 143 3.54 0.66 -20.80
C PRO A 143 4.24 -0.36 -21.71
N ALA A 144 5.03 0.14 -22.67
CA ALA A 144 5.68 -0.70 -23.68
C ALA A 144 6.63 -1.78 -23.10
N TYR A 145 7.09 -1.60 -21.86
CA TYR A 145 7.93 -2.57 -21.16
C TYR A 145 7.11 -3.62 -20.37
N ALA A 146 5.79 -3.47 -20.30
CA ALA A 146 4.93 -4.44 -19.62
C ALA A 146 4.59 -5.57 -20.57
N ASP A 147 5.41 -6.60 -20.57
CA ASP A 147 5.12 -7.83 -21.27
C ASP A 147 3.89 -8.53 -20.67
N ASN A 148 3.10 -9.17 -21.53
CA ASN A 148 1.96 -10.00 -21.09
C ASN A 148 0.77 -9.27 -20.45
N ALA A 149 0.52 -8.00 -20.72
CA ALA A 149 -0.67 -7.27 -20.21
C ALA A 149 -1.98 -7.99 -20.57
N ALA A 150 -2.09 -8.58 -21.77
CA ALA A 150 -3.24 -9.40 -22.16
C ALA A 150 -3.43 -10.61 -21.24
N ARG A 151 -2.36 -11.24 -20.80
CA ARG A 151 -2.42 -12.35 -19.85
C ARG A 151 -2.90 -11.90 -18.47
N VAL A 152 -2.53 -10.71 -18.04
CA VAL A 152 -3.04 -10.13 -16.79
C VAL A 152 -4.55 -9.90 -16.90
N ALA A 153 -5.01 -9.33 -18.00
CA ALA A 153 -6.45 -9.15 -18.26
C ALA A 153 -7.23 -10.48 -18.18
N GLU A 154 -6.72 -11.54 -18.80
CA GLU A 154 -7.30 -12.89 -18.70
C GLU A 154 -7.35 -13.39 -17.24
N LEU A 155 -6.27 -13.22 -16.49
CA LEU A 155 -6.17 -13.67 -15.11
C LEU A 155 -7.15 -12.95 -14.18
N VAL A 156 -7.44 -11.69 -14.43
CA VAL A 156 -8.36 -10.90 -13.60
C VAL A 156 -9.81 -10.91 -14.10
N ALA A 157 -10.09 -11.54 -15.23
CA ALA A 157 -11.42 -11.56 -15.84
C ALA A 157 -12.52 -12.04 -14.87
N ASP A 158 -12.21 -13.01 -14.04
CA ASP A 158 -13.12 -13.59 -13.05
C ASP A 158 -13.24 -12.82 -11.73
N PHE A 159 -12.40 -11.81 -11.50
CA PHE A 159 -12.38 -11.02 -10.27
C PHE A 159 -13.30 -9.80 -10.37
N THR A 160 -14.56 -10.02 -10.72
CA THR A 160 -15.51 -8.90 -10.85
C THR A 160 -15.81 -8.23 -9.51
N PRO A 161 -16.20 -6.94 -9.49
CA PRO A 161 -16.60 -6.26 -8.27
C PRO A 161 -17.70 -6.97 -7.49
N GLU A 162 -18.68 -7.62 -8.19
CA GLU A 162 -19.75 -8.37 -7.55
C GLU A 162 -19.25 -9.61 -6.83
N ARG A 163 -18.21 -10.27 -7.34
CA ARG A 163 -17.56 -11.41 -6.66
C ARG A 163 -16.70 -10.96 -5.49
N ALA A 164 -16.11 -9.76 -5.57
CA ALA A 164 -15.28 -9.18 -4.52
C ALA A 164 -16.10 -8.60 -3.36
N GLU A 165 -17.30 -8.07 -3.63
CA GLU A 165 -18.17 -7.46 -2.61
C GLU A 165 -18.41 -8.38 -1.39
N PRO A 166 -18.90 -9.61 -1.51
CA PRO A 166 -19.12 -10.48 -0.36
C PRO A 166 -17.82 -10.88 0.37
N LEU A 167 -16.67 -10.79 -0.28
CA LEU A 167 -15.36 -11.11 0.30
C LEU A 167 -14.76 -9.92 1.05
N THR A 168 -14.84 -8.74 0.47
CA THR A 168 -14.25 -7.51 1.00
C THR A 168 -15.16 -6.77 1.98
N GLY A 169 -16.48 -6.88 1.78
CA GLY A 169 -17.48 -6.05 2.47
C GLY A 169 -17.63 -4.65 1.87
N ILE A 170 -16.97 -4.37 0.74
CA ILE A 170 -17.08 -3.11 -0.01
C ILE A 170 -18.02 -3.34 -1.19
N ALA A 171 -19.03 -2.49 -1.35
CA ALA A 171 -20.02 -2.62 -2.40
C ALA A 171 -19.38 -2.56 -3.81
N ALA A 172 -19.93 -3.32 -4.76
CA ALA A 172 -19.38 -3.46 -6.11
C ALA A 172 -19.28 -2.10 -6.86
N ASP A 173 -20.26 -1.24 -6.69
CA ASP A 173 -20.27 0.10 -7.27
C ASP A 173 -19.17 1.00 -6.69
N VAL A 174 -18.87 0.87 -5.39
CA VAL A 174 -17.76 1.56 -4.73
C VAL A 174 -16.42 1.07 -5.28
N ILE A 175 -16.25 -0.25 -5.49
CA ILE A 175 -15.03 -0.81 -6.08
C ILE A 175 -14.81 -0.25 -7.50
N ARG A 176 -15.87 -0.18 -8.32
CA ARG A 176 -15.81 0.43 -9.66
C ARG A 176 -15.42 1.90 -9.60
N GLN A 177 -16.06 2.65 -8.70
CA GLN A 177 -15.73 4.07 -8.56
C GLN A 177 -14.30 4.29 -8.14
N LEU A 178 -13.78 3.51 -7.17
CA LEU A 178 -12.38 3.57 -6.74
C LEU A 178 -11.41 3.31 -7.91
N ALA A 179 -11.69 2.31 -8.75
CA ALA A 179 -10.87 2.01 -9.92
C ALA A 179 -10.87 3.15 -10.95
N ARG A 180 -12.05 3.75 -11.21
CA ARG A 180 -12.20 4.86 -12.14
C ARG A 180 -11.54 6.14 -11.63
N ASP A 181 -11.71 6.47 -10.36
CA ASP A 181 -11.07 7.63 -9.73
C ASP A 181 -9.54 7.47 -9.74
N PHE A 182 -9.05 6.26 -9.49
CA PHE A 182 -7.63 5.95 -9.56
C PHE A 182 -7.07 6.14 -10.99
N ALA A 183 -7.80 5.67 -12.01
CA ALA A 183 -7.38 5.78 -13.40
C ALA A 183 -7.47 7.21 -13.95
N ALA A 184 -8.41 8.00 -13.45
CA ALA A 184 -8.61 9.39 -13.86
C ALA A 184 -7.65 10.39 -13.20
N ALA A 185 -6.85 9.94 -12.24
CA ALA A 185 -5.97 10.81 -11.50
C ALA A 185 -4.77 11.26 -12.34
N ASP A 186 -4.51 12.56 -12.32
CA ASP A 186 -3.26 13.12 -12.81
C ASP A 186 -2.14 12.80 -11.80
N SER A 187 -1.01 12.32 -12.31
CA SER A 187 0.19 11.96 -11.54
C SER A 187 1.38 12.86 -11.85
#